data_28ce3a62845c5dc2bb3031bc3280d4a8
#
_entry.id   28ce3a62845c5dc2bb3031bc3280d4a8
#
_cell.length_a   1.000
_cell.length_b   1.000
_cell.length_c   1.000
_cell.angle_alpha   90.00
_cell.angle_beta   90.00
_cell.angle_gamma   90.00
#
_symmetry.space_group_name_H-M   'P 1'
#
loop_
_entity.id
_entity.type
_entity.pdbx_description
1 polymer ?
#
loop_
_entity_poly.entity_id
_entity_poly.type
_entity_poly.pdbx_seq_one_letter_code
_entity_poly.pdbx_strand_id
1 'polypeptide(L)'
;MKHFENFQLITEALSFNKVQVIILSNLEAESTTVDAVVKACKGRGVPCYPLNVKTAFLKEFVNKRNDIKIGDADTKPIAINRSNTVILSRRGIVNSTYTRQLLEDLESYNFFCVNTLDSIMTCENKNTTNRILEAAGLPTPKNSILSDPEGIDQALKDIGGKFPVIVKMLSGSQGIGVSQVDSYESLKSVLQTLWKASGKNEILLQEMIPATGDVRIHVLSKKFFSPDDEHSEVIAVMQRTAAKKDFRTNYSIGGGVKKFKLTKEMEQIAKDSAKAVDATWCAVDLIIDKNTKKPYILEVNGSPGTKGITEATGLPVVKIVLDYILNKENWTYPNISCGFREVITVPGVGDYVCKMDTGNGGKALSIHGENAKVNGKYLEYEMNGKSYKDKIVDYSNPVVGEETLERPIILKDLIFAGKLVPKVPVSIVDRKEKSTPALANRKFMDRLGITVSPSKAFKATSFDGGEYSVEDSIGNAMGGIKFEK
;
A
#
# COMPACT_ATOMS: atom_id res chain seq x y z
N MET A 1 -31.96 17.05 -15.71
CA MET A 1 -31.16 18.28 -15.52
C MET A 1 -30.38 18.27 -14.20
N LYS A 2 -30.97 18.05 -13.02
CA LYS A 2 -30.20 17.98 -11.74
C LYS A 2 -29.09 16.91 -11.67
N HIS A 3 -29.29 15.76 -12.34
CA HIS A 3 -28.24 14.72 -12.42
C HIS A 3 -27.05 15.13 -13.30
N PHE A 4 -27.28 15.93 -14.33
CA PHE A 4 -26.22 16.43 -15.21
C PHE A 4 -25.35 17.49 -14.52
N GLU A 5 -25.93 18.35 -13.70
CA GLU A 5 -25.21 19.35 -12.91
C GLU A 5 -24.35 18.71 -11.82
N ASN A 6 -24.89 17.67 -11.14
CA ASN A 6 -24.09 16.89 -10.16
C ASN A 6 -22.95 16.11 -10.83
N PHE A 7 -23.17 15.60 -12.05
CA PHE A 7 -22.14 14.89 -12.81
C PHE A 7 -21.03 15.85 -13.27
N GLN A 8 -21.40 17.03 -13.74
CA GLN A 8 -20.45 18.07 -14.14
C GLN A 8 -19.64 18.57 -12.95
N LEU A 9 -20.27 18.77 -11.78
CA LEU A 9 -19.63 19.10 -10.51
C LEU A 9 -18.65 18.00 -10.04
N ILE A 10 -19.01 16.71 -10.18
CA ILE A 10 -18.13 15.59 -9.84
C ILE A 10 -16.96 15.50 -10.82
N THR A 11 -17.21 15.68 -12.12
CA THR A 11 -16.17 15.63 -13.16
C THR A 11 -15.22 16.83 -13.07
N GLU A 12 -15.74 18.02 -12.82
CA GLU A 12 -14.94 19.22 -12.57
C GLU A 12 -14.16 19.11 -11.25
N ALA A 13 -14.77 18.61 -10.17
CA ALA A 13 -14.07 18.35 -8.91
C ALA A 13 -12.94 17.32 -9.05
N LEU A 14 -13.11 16.30 -9.89
CA LEU A 14 -12.10 15.27 -10.14
C LEU A 14 -10.99 15.74 -11.09
N SER A 15 -11.30 16.65 -12.02
CA SER A 15 -10.33 17.10 -13.04
C SER A 15 -9.44 18.28 -12.61
N PHE A 16 -9.85 19.09 -11.63
CA PHE A 16 -9.21 20.36 -11.30
C PHE A 16 -8.67 20.48 -9.86
N ASN A 17 -9.00 19.57 -8.96
CA ASN A 17 -8.45 19.67 -7.60
C ASN A 17 -6.99 19.22 -7.54
N LYS A 18 -6.09 20.17 -7.26
CA LYS A 18 -4.67 19.88 -6.98
C LYS A 18 -4.60 18.82 -5.89
N VAL A 19 -3.72 17.84 -6.09
CA VAL A 19 -3.43 16.86 -5.04
C VAL A 19 -2.93 17.59 -3.80
N GLN A 20 -3.41 17.19 -2.63
CA GLN A 20 -2.94 17.65 -1.33
C GLN A 20 -2.32 16.50 -0.54
N VAL A 21 -1.44 16.82 0.39
CA VAL A 21 -0.74 15.85 1.23
C VAL A 21 -1.08 16.12 2.70
N ILE A 22 -1.60 15.12 3.38
CA ILE A 22 -1.72 15.11 4.84
C ILE A 22 -0.58 14.25 5.38
N ILE A 23 0.24 14.81 6.26
CA ILE A 23 1.30 14.05 6.94
C ILE A 23 0.83 13.73 8.34
N LEU A 24 0.70 12.45 8.67
CA LEU A 24 0.42 11.97 10.02
C LEU A 24 1.72 11.53 10.68
N SER A 25 2.21 12.27 11.66
CA SER A 25 3.47 11.98 12.33
C SER A 25 3.46 12.43 13.80
N ASN A 26 4.27 11.76 14.62
CA ASN A 26 4.71 12.36 15.88
C ASN A 26 5.74 13.44 15.54
N LEU A 27 5.28 14.70 15.45
CA LEU A 27 6.06 15.84 14.99
C LEU A 27 7.28 16.13 15.88
N GLU A 28 7.20 15.83 17.18
CA GLU A 28 8.33 15.98 18.11
C GLU A 28 9.46 14.99 17.80
N ALA A 29 9.11 13.78 17.35
CA ALA A 29 10.08 12.70 17.09
C ALA A 29 10.64 12.72 15.67
N GLU A 30 10.01 13.41 14.71
CA GLU A 30 10.37 13.39 13.30
C GLU A 30 10.20 14.74 12.59
N SER A 31 10.91 15.78 13.03
CA SER A 31 10.86 17.08 12.35
C SER A 31 11.57 17.07 10.97
N THR A 32 12.76 16.47 10.87
CA THR A 32 13.65 16.62 9.70
C THR A 32 13.05 16.14 8.37
N THR A 33 12.41 14.94 8.35
CA THR A 33 11.80 14.42 7.11
C THR A 33 10.49 15.13 6.83
N VAL A 34 9.69 15.43 7.85
CA VAL A 34 8.44 16.18 7.72
C VAL A 34 8.71 17.57 7.15
N ASP A 35 9.67 18.31 7.71
CA ASP A 35 10.05 19.64 7.22
C ASP A 35 10.53 19.61 5.76
N ALA A 36 11.30 18.59 5.40
CA ALA A 36 11.76 18.41 4.02
C ALA A 36 10.58 18.15 3.06
N VAL A 37 9.58 17.37 3.46
CA VAL A 37 8.36 17.15 2.67
C VAL A 37 7.55 18.44 2.53
N VAL A 38 7.29 19.14 3.62
CA VAL A 38 6.55 20.42 3.63
C VAL A 38 7.24 21.44 2.71
N LYS A 39 8.57 21.60 2.83
CA LYS A 39 9.36 22.49 1.97
C LYS A 39 9.26 22.11 0.49
N ALA A 40 9.35 20.83 0.18
CA ALA A 40 9.27 20.34 -1.19
C ALA A 40 7.86 20.49 -1.78
N CYS A 41 6.79 20.28 -1.00
CA CYS A 41 5.41 20.56 -1.40
C CYS A 41 5.19 22.05 -1.66
N LYS A 42 5.67 22.92 -0.77
CA LYS A 42 5.61 24.39 -0.94
C LYS A 42 6.27 24.82 -2.25
N GLY A 43 7.44 24.29 -2.57
CA GLY A 43 8.16 24.58 -3.81
C GLY A 43 7.41 24.15 -5.10
N ARG A 44 6.43 23.27 -4.98
CA ARG A 44 5.57 22.81 -6.09
C ARG A 44 4.16 23.41 -6.07
N GLY A 45 3.85 24.27 -5.09
CA GLY A 45 2.50 24.79 -4.89
C GLY A 45 1.47 23.69 -4.54
N VAL A 46 1.91 22.60 -3.90
CA VAL A 46 1.08 21.50 -3.40
C VAL A 46 0.67 21.81 -1.96
N PRO A 47 -0.63 21.85 -1.64
CA PRO A 47 -1.08 21.96 -0.25
C PRO A 47 -0.58 20.78 0.58
N CYS A 48 0.04 21.08 1.71
CA CYS A 48 0.63 20.07 2.58
C CYS A 48 0.41 20.45 4.05
N TYR A 49 -0.12 19.52 4.82
CA TYR A 49 -0.55 19.74 6.20
C TYR A 49 0.06 18.66 7.10
N PRO A 50 1.14 19.00 7.84
CA PRO A 50 1.65 18.13 8.88
C PRO A 50 0.73 18.18 10.10
N LEU A 51 0.23 17.03 10.53
CA LEU A 51 -0.64 16.86 11.69
C LEU A 51 0.05 15.99 12.74
N ASN A 52 -0.06 16.42 14.01
CA ASN A 52 0.42 15.61 15.12
C ASN A 52 -0.52 14.43 15.35
N VAL A 53 -0.05 13.23 15.03
CA VAL A 53 -0.86 12.02 15.12
C VAL A 53 -1.42 11.74 16.51
N LYS A 54 -0.78 12.26 17.57
CA LYS A 54 -1.28 12.08 18.96
C LYS A 54 -2.61 12.79 19.21
N THR A 55 -2.88 13.89 18.50
CA THR A 55 -4.06 14.75 18.66
C THR A 55 -4.90 14.88 17.38
N ALA A 56 -4.48 14.23 16.30
CA ALA A 56 -5.19 14.24 15.03
C ALA A 56 -6.56 13.55 15.16
N PHE A 57 -7.58 14.10 14.51
CA PHE A 57 -8.95 13.59 14.55
C PHE A 57 -9.62 13.70 13.20
N LEU A 58 -10.62 12.83 12.97
CA LEU A 58 -11.53 12.91 11.85
C LEU A 58 -12.87 13.51 12.28
N LYS A 59 -13.46 14.33 11.41
CA LYS A 59 -14.85 14.77 11.51
C LYS A 59 -15.60 14.33 10.28
N GLU A 60 -16.68 13.60 10.52
CA GLU A 60 -17.58 13.12 9.49
C GLU A 60 -18.90 13.91 9.57
N PHE A 61 -19.50 14.15 8.42
CA PHE A 61 -20.87 14.67 8.37
C PHE A 61 -21.79 13.50 7.97
N VAL A 62 -22.69 13.13 8.87
CA VAL A 62 -23.56 11.93 8.83
C VAL A 62 -24.34 11.73 7.52
N ASN A 63 -24.54 12.77 6.72
CA ASN A 63 -25.31 12.71 5.49
C ASN A 63 -24.53 12.94 4.18
N LYS A 64 -23.20 13.09 4.25
CA LYS A 64 -22.38 13.36 3.06
C LYS A 64 -21.03 12.63 3.15
N ARG A 65 -20.96 11.40 2.64
CA ARG A 65 -19.73 10.58 2.59
C ARG A 65 -18.52 11.27 1.92
N ASN A 66 -18.69 12.44 1.34
CA ASN A 66 -17.63 13.21 0.69
C ASN A 66 -17.08 14.38 1.51
N ASP A 67 -17.70 14.71 2.66
CA ASP A 67 -17.31 15.84 3.50
C ASP A 67 -16.53 15.38 4.74
N ILE A 68 -15.43 14.66 4.53
CA ILE A 68 -14.54 14.27 5.61
C ILE A 68 -13.56 15.42 5.85
N LYS A 69 -13.36 15.76 7.13
CA LYS A 69 -12.34 16.73 7.55
C LYS A 69 -11.38 16.08 8.51
N ILE A 70 -10.11 16.44 8.41
CA ILE A 70 -9.06 16.02 9.32
C ILE A 70 -8.39 17.25 9.95
N GLY A 71 -8.00 17.16 11.20
CA GLY A 71 -7.27 18.20 11.91
C GLY A 71 -6.55 17.61 13.11
N ASP A 72 -5.87 18.47 13.87
CA ASP A 72 -5.28 18.16 15.17
C ASP A 72 -5.53 19.30 16.16
N ALA A 73 -4.91 19.25 17.34
CA ALA A 73 -5.10 20.27 18.39
C ALA A 73 -4.74 21.69 17.91
N ASP A 74 -3.76 21.81 17.02
CA ASP A 74 -3.18 23.09 16.58
C ASP A 74 -3.68 23.50 15.18
N THR A 75 -4.28 22.59 14.43
CA THR A 75 -4.67 22.81 13.04
C THR A 75 -6.19 22.77 12.88
N LYS A 76 -6.76 23.84 12.29
CA LYS A 76 -8.20 23.84 11.92
C LYS A 76 -8.53 22.67 11.00
N PRO A 77 -9.73 22.05 11.14
CA PRO A 77 -10.13 20.95 10.30
C PRO A 77 -10.07 21.26 8.81
N ILE A 78 -9.34 20.45 8.06
CA ILE A 78 -9.07 20.55 6.63
C ILE A 78 -9.99 19.58 5.91
N ALA A 79 -10.70 20.03 4.88
CA ALA A 79 -11.49 19.17 4.03
C ALA A 79 -10.58 18.26 3.20
N ILE A 80 -10.82 16.96 3.24
CA ILE A 80 -10.07 15.95 2.50
C ILE A 80 -11.00 15.15 1.60
N ASN A 81 -10.50 14.81 0.41
CA ASN A 81 -11.21 14.00 -0.55
C ASN A 81 -10.30 12.89 -1.05
N ARG A 82 -10.79 11.65 -1.03
CA ARG A 82 -10.05 10.46 -1.47
C ARG A 82 -9.53 10.53 -2.91
N SER A 83 -10.14 11.34 -3.79
CA SER A 83 -9.71 11.49 -5.18
C SER A 83 -8.50 12.42 -5.37
N ASN A 84 -8.16 13.23 -4.34
CA ASN A 84 -7.08 14.20 -4.45
C ASN A 84 -6.19 14.32 -3.20
N THR A 85 -6.37 13.47 -2.18
CA THR A 85 -5.61 13.54 -0.93
C THR A 85 -4.76 12.30 -0.74
N VAL A 86 -3.46 12.52 -0.51
CA VAL A 86 -2.49 11.50 -0.07
C VAL A 86 -2.34 11.59 1.43
N ILE A 87 -2.42 10.47 2.12
CA ILE A 87 -2.08 10.35 3.54
C ILE A 87 -0.66 9.80 3.63
N LEU A 88 0.27 10.62 4.03
CA LEU A 88 1.66 10.22 4.28
C LEU A 88 1.81 9.82 5.75
N SER A 89 1.75 8.52 6.00
CA SER A 89 1.84 7.94 7.35
C SER A 89 3.30 7.84 7.76
N ARG A 90 3.63 8.48 8.88
CA ARG A 90 5.00 8.52 9.39
C ARG A 90 5.07 7.96 10.81
N ARG A 91 6.07 8.34 11.60
CA ARG A 91 6.29 7.84 12.95
C ARG A 91 5.14 8.12 13.90
N GLY A 92 4.87 7.18 14.79
CA GLY A 92 3.90 7.33 15.88
C GLY A 92 2.55 6.68 15.64
N ILE A 93 2.25 6.20 14.42
CA ILE A 93 0.98 5.53 14.10
C ILE A 93 0.74 4.31 14.98
N VAL A 94 1.77 3.51 15.28
CA VAL A 94 1.63 2.29 16.07
C VAL A 94 1.64 2.50 17.59
N ASN A 95 1.86 3.73 18.06
CA ASN A 95 2.09 4.02 19.47
C ASN A 95 0.84 3.85 20.36
N SER A 96 -0.36 3.94 19.79
CA SER A 96 -1.60 3.76 20.53
C SER A 96 -2.70 3.14 19.67
N THR A 97 -3.71 2.58 20.31
CA THR A 97 -4.92 2.09 19.63
C THR A 97 -5.61 3.22 18.86
N TYR A 98 -5.66 4.42 19.45
CA TYR A 98 -6.27 5.59 18.82
C TYR A 98 -5.60 5.97 17.49
N THR A 99 -4.26 6.03 17.46
CA THR A 99 -3.53 6.43 16.24
C THR A 99 -3.62 5.37 15.15
N ARG A 100 -3.72 4.08 15.52
CA ARG A 100 -3.98 2.99 14.58
C ARG A 100 -5.38 3.10 13.99
N GLN A 101 -6.40 3.32 14.85
CA GLN A 101 -7.78 3.47 14.41
C GLN A 101 -7.95 4.65 13.45
N LEU A 102 -7.29 5.77 13.71
CA LEU A 102 -7.31 6.93 12.81
C LEU A 102 -6.84 6.57 11.39
N LEU A 103 -5.76 5.80 11.26
CA LEU A 103 -5.27 5.37 9.95
C LEU A 103 -6.17 4.31 9.32
N GLU A 104 -6.68 3.38 10.11
CA GLU A 104 -7.65 2.37 9.67
C GLU A 104 -8.95 3.02 9.14
N ASP A 105 -9.46 4.05 9.81
CA ASP A 105 -10.61 4.81 9.36
C ASP A 105 -10.33 5.49 8.00
N LEU A 106 -9.18 6.15 7.84
CA LEU A 106 -8.78 6.76 6.56
C LEU A 106 -8.68 5.72 5.45
N GLU A 107 -8.14 4.54 5.73
CA GLU A 107 -8.09 3.43 4.78
C GLU A 107 -9.50 2.91 4.44
N SER A 108 -10.38 2.80 5.44
CA SER A 108 -11.77 2.38 5.25
C SER A 108 -12.57 3.34 4.36
N TYR A 109 -12.23 4.64 4.42
CA TYR A 109 -12.73 5.67 3.52
C TYR A 109 -12.01 5.70 2.17
N ASN A 110 -11.12 4.75 1.94
CA ASN A 110 -10.40 4.62 0.70
C ASN A 110 -9.46 5.78 0.37
N PHE A 111 -8.78 6.37 1.34
CA PHE A 111 -7.67 7.27 1.07
C PHE A 111 -6.43 6.49 0.64
N PHE A 112 -5.62 7.10 -0.23
CA PHE A 112 -4.30 6.55 -0.56
C PHE A 112 -3.33 6.84 0.58
N CYS A 113 -2.96 5.80 1.32
CA CYS A 113 -2.07 5.86 2.47
C CYS A 113 -0.68 5.33 2.11
N VAL A 114 0.35 6.08 2.44
CA VAL A 114 1.77 5.73 2.24
C VAL A 114 2.50 5.78 3.59
N ASN A 115 2.68 4.65 4.28
CA ASN A 115 2.22 3.29 4.00
C ASN A 115 0.87 3.01 4.68
N THR A 116 0.30 1.84 4.38
CA THR A 116 -0.90 1.34 5.05
C THR A 116 -0.61 0.92 6.49
N LEU A 117 -1.65 0.84 7.32
CA LEU A 117 -1.52 0.40 8.72
C LEU A 117 -0.90 -1.00 8.81
N ASP A 118 -1.36 -1.94 7.99
CA ASP A 118 -0.87 -3.32 7.98
C ASP A 118 0.62 -3.38 7.63
N SER A 119 1.05 -2.63 6.61
CA SER A 119 2.46 -2.52 6.25
C SER A 119 3.31 -1.90 7.36
N ILE A 120 2.81 -0.83 8.02
CA ILE A 120 3.52 -0.18 9.12
C ILE A 120 3.62 -1.13 10.31
N MET A 121 2.54 -1.80 10.69
CA MET A 121 2.51 -2.78 11.78
C MET A 121 3.48 -3.93 11.52
N THR A 122 3.52 -4.42 10.28
CA THR A 122 4.46 -5.46 9.85
C THR A 122 5.91 -4.98 10.01
N CYS A 123 6.26 -3.80 9.50
CA CYS A 123 7.61 -3.27 9.56
C CYS A 123 8.08 -2.93 10.99
N GLU A 124 7.18 -2.54 11.88
CA GLU A 124 7.51 -2.20 13.28
C GLU A 124 7.77 -3.44 14.15
N ASN A 125 7.22 -4.60 13.79
CA ASN A 125 7.43 -5.84 14.52
C ASN A 125 8.48 -6.72 13.83
N LYS A 126 9.68 -6.77 14.39
CA LYS A 126 10.82 -7.52 13.83
C LYS A 126 10.55 -9.00 13.61
N ASN A 127 9.77 -9.64 14.48
CA ASN A 127 9.40 -11.04 14.34
C ASN A 127 8.46 -11.24 13.13
N THR A 128 7.41 -10.42 13.04
CA THR A 128 6.46 -10.48 11.92
C THR A 128 7.18 -10.23 10.60
N THR A 129 8.03 -9.19 10.54
CA THR A 129 8.85 -8.89 9.35
C THR A 129 9.70 -10.10 8.95
N ASN A 130 10.48 -10.67 9.89
CA ASN A 130 11.35 -11.82 9.59
C ASN A 130 10.56 -13.01 9.05
N ARG A 131 9.45 -13.37 9.70
CA ARG A 131 8.60 -14.49 9.24
C ARG A 131 8.04 -14.28 7.82
N ILE A 132 7.62 -13.06 7.49
CA ILE A 132 7.13 -12.72 6.15
C ILE A 132 8.26 -12.82 5.12
N LEU A 133 9.44 -12.30 5.43
CA LEU A 133 10.60 -12.36 4.54
C LEU A 133 11.07 -13.81 4.33
N GLU A 134 11.13 -14.61 5.38
CA GLU A 134 11.46 -16.05 5.31
C GLU A 134 10.44 -16.83 4.48
N ALA A 135 9.14 -16.57 4.68
CA ALA A 135 8.07 -17.18 3.89
C ALA A 135 8.14 -16.79 2.40
N ALA A 136 8.68 -15.62 2.09
CA ALA A 136 8.98 -15.17 0.73
C ALA A 136 10.31 -15.73 0.18
N GLY A 137 11.03 -16.57 0.93
CA GLY A 137 12.33 -17.14 0.52
C GLY A 137 13.48 -16.14 0.52
N LEU A 138 13.33 -15.01 1.21
CA LEU A 138 14.34 -13.95 1.24
C LEU A 138 15.39 -14.21 2.33
N PRO A 139 16.67 -13.83 2.12
CA PRO A 139 17.75 -14.13 3.02
C PRO A 139 17.69 -13.25 4.28
N THR A 140 17.36 -13.86 5.42
CA THR A 140 17.42 -13.24 6.74
C THR A 140 18.45 -13.98 7.61
N PRO A 141 19.12 -13.33 8.59
CA PRO A 141 19.88 -14.05 9.59
C PRO A 141 18.95 -14.97 10.38
N LYS A 142 19.44 -16.16 10.77
CA LYS A 142 18.67 -17.07 11.63
C LYS A 142 18.26 -16.38 12.92
N ASN A 143 17.00 -16.56 13.30
CA ASN A 143 16.45 -15.92 14.48
C ASN A 143 15.48 -16.85 15.23
N SER A 144 15.28 -16.57 16.51
CA SER A 144 14.32 -17.27 17.37
C SER A 144 13.75 -16.29 18.39
N ILE A 145 12.52 -16.51 18.82
CA ILE A 145 11.84 -15.68 19.80
C ILE A 145 11.90 -16.32 21.17
N LEU A 146 12.20 -15.50 22.15
CA LEU A 146 12.24 -15.86 23.57
C LEU A 146 11.19 -15.05 24.33
N SER A 147 10.29 -15.73 25.02
CA SER A 147 9.33 -15.15 25.97
C SER A 147 9.63 -15.55 27.42
N ASP A 148 10.48 -16.57 27.62
CA ASP A 148 10.82 -17.14 28.90
C ASP A 148 12.26 -17.66 28.94
N PRO A 149 12.98 -17.59 30.10
CA PRO A 149 14.30 -18.13 30.27
C PRO A 149 14.46 -19.62 29.94
N GLU A 150 13.43 -20.42 30.13
CA GLU A 150 13.46 -21.86 29.82
C GLU A 150 13.65 -22.16 28.33
N GLY A 151 13.33 -21.19 27.46
CA GLY A 151 13.51 -21.30 26.01
C GLY A 151 14.92 -21.02 25.48
N ILE A 152 15.87 -20.58 26.31
CA ILE A 152 17.19 -20.11 25.89
C ILE A 152 17.96 -21.17 25.08
N ASP A 153 17.98 -22.41 25.56
CA ASP A 153 18.76 -23.49 24.93
C ASP A 153 18.20 -23.85 23.56
N GLN A 154 16.87 -23.90 23.44
CA GLN A 154 16.22 -24.17 22.17
C GLN A 154 16.44 -23.01 21.17
N ALA A 155 16.28 -21.77 21.63
CA ALA A 155 16.51 -20.60 20.79
C ALA A 155 17.95 -20.50 20.29
N LEU A 156 18.93 -20.80 21.14
CA LEU A 156 20.33 -20.88 20.71
C LEU A 156 20.54 -21.97 19.66
N LYS A 157 19.95 -23.14 19.82
CA LYS A 157 20.04 -24.23 18.85
C LYS A 157 19.41 -23.83 17.51
N ASP A 158 18.28 -23.13 17.51
CA ASP A 158 17.58 -22.66 16.30
C ASP A 158 18.46 -21.72 15.48
N ILE A 159 19.24 -20.85 16.13
CA ILE A 159 20.16 -19.92 15.45
C ILE A 159 21.56 -20.50 15.17
N GLY A 160 21.78 -21.79 15.46
CA GLY A 160 23.02 -22.51 15.17
C GLY A 160 24.02 -22.63 16.32
N GLY A 161 23.65 -22.21 17.54
CA GLY A 161 24.40 -22.47 18.78
C GLY A 161 25.76 -21.82 18.90
N LYS A 162 26.09 -20.81 18.09
CA LYS A 162 27.41 -20.17 18.04
C LYS A 162 27.38 -18.75 18.58
N PHE A 163 28.30 -18.39 19.41
CA PHE A 163 28.57 -17.04 19.86
C PHE A 163 29.58 -16.31 18.93
N PRO A 164 29.52 -14.98 18.85
CA PRO A 164 28.55 -14.08 19.48
C PRO A 164 27.15 -14.16 18.85
N VAL A 165 26.13 -13.78 19.64
CA VAL A 165 24.75 -13.65 19.20
C VAL A 165 24.24 -12.22 19.38
N ILE A 166 23.18 -11.86 18.67
CA ILE A 166 22.52 -10.57 18.80
C ILE A 166 21.18 -10.74 19.52
N VAL A 167 20.98 -9.94 20.57
CA VAL A 167 19.73 -9.82 21.33
C VAL A 167 19.03 -8.54 20.92
N LYS A 168 17.76 -8.60 20.55
CA LYS A 168 16.97 -7.44 20.14
C LYS A 168 15.62 -7.42 20.84
N MET A 169 15.20 -6.26 21.33
CA MET A 169 13.80 -6.05 21.67
C MET A 169 12.96 -6.02 20.40
N LEU A 170 11.74 -6.59 20.43
CA LEU A 170 10.85 -6.62 19.25
C LEU A 170 10.40 -5.22 18.84
N SER A 171 10.12 -4.35 19.82
CA SER A 171 9.81 -2.95 19.60
C SER A 171 11.03 -2.08 19.94
N GLY A 172 11.30 -1.08 19.13
CA GLY A 172 12.40 -0.16 19.34
C GLY A 172 13.02 0.32 18.04
N SER A 173 13.55 1.53 18.05
CA SER A 173 14.18 2.17 16.88
C SER A 173 15.57 2.66 17.23
N GLN A 174 16.37 3.02 16.23
CA GLN A 174 17.69 3.65 16.38
C GLN A 174 18.74 2.80 17.10
N GLY A 175 18.59 1.45 17.10
CA GLY A 175 19.53 0.54 17.75
C GLY A 175 19.41 0.48 19.28
N ILE A 176 18.40 1.12 19.88
CA ILE A 176 18.08 0.98 21.30
C ILE A 176 17.52 -0.43 21.53
N GLY A 177 18.01 -1.12 22.57
CA GLY A 177 17.59 -2.50 22.87
C GLY A 177 18.21 -3.55 21.95
N VAL A 178 19.36 -3.26 21.28
CA VAL A 178 20.16 -4.20 20.53
C VAL A 178 21.50 -4.41 21.25
N SER A 179 21.83 -5.65 21.59
CA SER A 179 23.07 -6.02 22.28
C SER A 179 23.75 -7.19 21.57
N GLN A 180 25.06 -7.11 21.44
CA GLN A 180 25.90 -8.27 21.11
C GLN A 180 26.25 -9.00 22.40
N VAL A 181 26.21 -10.32 22.36
CA VAL A 181 26.48 -11.17 23.53
C VAL A 181 27.42 -12.30 23.12
N ASP A 182 28.53 -12.48 23.89
CA ASP A 182 29.63 -13.30 23.50
C ASP A 182 29.68 -14.66 24.22
N SER A 183 28.82 -14.88 25.24
CA SER A 183 28.79 -16.15 25.99
C SER A 183 27.36 -16.46 26.51
N TYR A 184 27.15 -17.70 26.91
CA TYR A 184 25.89 -18.16 27.47
C TYR A 184 25.54 -17.44 28.78
N GLU A 185 26.50 -17.26 29.67
CA GLU A 185 26.34 -16.58 30.96
C GLU A 185 25.95 -15.11 30.76
N SER A 186 26.64 -14.44 29.81
CA SER A 186 26.30 -13.07 29.41
C SER A 186 24.92 -12.98 28.82
N LEU A 187 24.52 -13.96 27.97
CA LEU A 187 23.17 -14.02 27.40
C LEU A 187 22.12 -14.12 28.47
N LYS A 188 22.26 -15.05 29.39
CA LYS A 188 21.36 -15.23 30.52
C LYS A 188 21.21 -13.97 31.38
N SER A 189 22.32 -13.29 31.66
CA SER A 189 22.34 -12.05 32.45
C SER A 189 21.61 -10.90 31.71
N VAL A 190 21.89 -10.73 30.39
CA VAL A 190 21.25 -9.70 29.58
C VAL A 190 19.75 -9.93 29.48
N LEU A 191 19.31 -11.17 29.23
CA LEU A 191 17.90 -11.53 29.12
C LEU A 191 17.18 -11.30 30.46
N GLN A 192 17.76 -11.72 31.59
CA GLN A 192 17.18 -11.45 32.93
C GLN A 192 17.01 -9.95 33.20
N THR A 193 18.00 -9.14 32.80
CA THR A 193 17.94 -7.69 32.94
C THR A 193 16.84 -7.09 32.11
N LEU A 194 16.73 -7.49 30.84
CA LEU A 194 15.70 -7.00 29.91
C LEU A 194 14.30 -7.38 30.38
N TRP A 195 14.07 -8.63 30.81
CA TRP A 195 12.77 -9.07 31.33
C TRP A 195 12.38 -8.38 32.61
N LYS A 196 13.35 -8.10 33.50
CA LYS A 196 13.09 -7.37 34.74
C LYS A 196 12.76 -5.89 34.48
N ALA A 197 13.40 -5.28 33.49
CA ALA A 197 13.23 -3.84 33.17
C ALA A 197 11.97 -3.57 32.35
N SER A 198 11.58 -4.47 31.44
CA SER A 198 10.49 -4.24 30.48
C SER A 198 9.19 -5.02 30.79
N GLY A 199 9.17 -5.79 31.90
CA GLY A 199 8.11 -6.77 32.12
C GLY A 199 8.15 -7.85 31.03
N LYS A 200 7.88 -9.08 31.20
CA LYS A 200 8.01 -10.25 30.30
C LYS A 200 7.73 -9.99 28.79
N ASN A 201 8.50 -9.07 28.18
CA ASN A 201 8.39 -8.79 26.74
C ASN A 201 9.19 -9.83 25.97
N GLU A 202 8.66 -10.19 24.81
CA GLU A 202 9.32 -11.07 23.88
C GLU A 202 10.62 -10.45 23.36
N ILE A 203 11.66 -11.27 23.24
CA ILE A 203 13.00 -10.89 22.81
C ILE A 203 13.37 -11.70 21.57
N LEU A 204 13.94 -11.06 20.57
CA LEU A 204 14.49 -11.69 19.39
C LEU A 204 15.95 -12.04 19.66
N LEU A 205 16.30 -13.32 19.60
CA LEU A 205 17.66 -13.82 19.52
C LEU A 205 18.02 -14.06 18.05
N GLN A 206 19.19 -13.59 17.62
CA GLN A 206 19.59 -13.68 16.21
C GLN A 206 21.07 -14.07 16.10
N GLU A 207 21.41 -14.88 15.08
CA GLU A 207 22.81 -15.15 14.75
C GLU A 207 23.53 -13.86 14.36
N MET A 208 24.79 -13.74 14.72
CA MET A 208 25.60 -12.60 14.32
C MET A 208 26.23 -12.82 12.96
N ILE A 209 25.89 -11.99 11.99
CA ILE A 209 26.56 -11.96 10.69
C ILE A 209 27.77 -11.03 10.77
N PRO A 210 28.99 -11.53 10.57
CA PRO A 210 30.19 -10.70 10.63
C PRO A 210 30.24 -9.74 9.43
N ALA A 211 30.16 -8.43 9.69
CA ALA A 211 30.15 -7.40 8.65
C ALA A 211 30.93 -6.15 9.10
N THR A 212 31.22 -5.26 8.15
CA THR A 212 31.90 -3.97 8.37
C THR A 212 30.94 -2.79 8.36
N GLY A 213 29.67 -3.05 8.10
CA GLY A 213 28.62 -2.04 7.99
C GLY A 213 27.38 -2.64 7.34
N ASP A 214 26.37 -1.82 7.16
CA ASP A 214 25.16 -2.20 6.43
C ASP A 214 24.89 -1.29 5.22
N VAL A 215 23.99 -1.72 4.37
CA VAL A 215 23.55 -1.00 3.18
C VAL A 215 22.07 -0.67 3.33
N ARG A 216 21.72 0.61 3.40
CA ARG A 216 20.35 1.08 3.41
C ARG A 216 19.88 1.42 2.01
N ILE A 217 18.80 0.82 1.60
CA ILE A 217 18.24 0.90 0.25
C ILE A 217 16.81 1.45 0.35
N HIS A 218 16.58 2.64 -0.19
CA HIS A 218 15.22 3.17 -0.28
C HIS A 218 14.52 2.64 -1.52
N VAL A 219 13.33 2.09 -1.31
CA VAL A 219 12.50 1.48 -2.36
C VAL A 219 11.15 2.17 -2.38
N LEU A 220 10.71 2.50 -3.59
CA LEU A 220 9.31 2.78 -3.90
C LEU A 220 8.72 1.55 -4.57
N SER A 221 7.63 1.07 -4.05
CA SER A 221 6.94 -0.09 -4.58
C SER A 221 5.48 0.26 -4.84
N LYS A 222 4.96 -0.23 -5.93
CA LYS A 222 3.58 -0.04 -6.32
C LYS A 222 2.88 -1.38 -6.24
N LYS A 223 1.70 -1.46 -5.65
CA LYS A 223 0.84 -2.65 -5.76
C LYS A 223 0.32 -2.77 -7.17
N PHE A 224 0.40 -3.97 -7.75
CA PHE A 224 0.17 -4.12 -9.18
C PHE A 224 -0.93 -5.04 -9.60
N PHE A 225 -1.28 -4.71 -10.79
CA PHE A 225 -2.32 -5.14 -11.68
C PHE A 225 -2.03 -6.47 -12.38
N SER A 226 -0.76 -6.91 -12.41
CA SER A 226 -0.31 -8.17 -12.99
C SER A 226 0.89 -8.68 -12.20
N PRO A 227 1.01 -9.99 -11.97
CA PRO A 227 2.22 -10.58 -11.40
C PRO A 227 3.49 -10.29 -12.20
N ASP A 228 3.35 -9.99 -13.50
CA ASP A 228 4.45 -9.73 -14.43
C ASP A 228 4.89 -8.26 -14.48
N ASP A 229 4.16 -7.35 -13.82
CA ASP A 229 4.51 -5.93 -13.78
C ASP A 229 5.47 -5.66 -12.62
N GLU A 230 6.76 -5.65 -12.88
CA GLU A 230 7.79 -5.18 -11.94
C GLU A 230 7.80 -3.65 -11.82
N HIS A 231 7.24 -3.13 -10.74
CA HIS A 231 7.22 -1.69 -10.52
C HIS A 231 7.75 -1.24 -9.16
N SER A 232 8.62 -2.04 -8.57
CA SER A 232 9.43 -1.59 -7.44
C SER A 232 10.71 -0.96 -7.99
N GLU A 233 11.02 0.24 -7.51
CA GLU A 233 12.18 1.02 -7.91
C GLU A 233 13.08 1.32 -6.71
N VAL A 234 14.37 1.04 -6.85
CA VAL A 234 15.38 1.51 -5.90
C VAL A 234 15.72 2.97 -6.22
N ILE A 235 15.39 3.88 -5.31
CA ILE A 235 15.53 5.32 -5.53
C ILE A 235 16.80 5.92 -4.96
N ALA A 236 17.37 5.30 -3.91
CA ALA A 236 18.62 5.76 -3.31
C ALA A 236 19.28 4.65 -2.47
N VAL A 237 20.61 4.66 -2.42
CA VAL A 237 21.40 3.65 -1.70
C VAL A 237 22.55 4.30 -0.96
N MET A 238 22.73 3.94 0.30
CA MET A 238 23.91 4.33 1.09
C MET A 238 24.47 3.15 1.86
N GLN A 239 25.78 3.14 2.06
CA GLN A 239 26.42 2.30 3.06
C GLN A 239 26.55 3.09 4.36
N ARG A 240 26.25 2.42 5.48
CA ARG A 240 26.51 2.93 6.82
C ARG A 240 27.65 2.14 7.44
N THR A 241 28.51 2.83 8.13
CA THR A 241 29.61 2.22 8.88
C THR A 241 29.45 2.50 10.36
N ALA A 242 29.79 1.53 11.20
CA ALA A 242 29.73 1.70 12.64
C ALA A 242 30.68 2.82 13.13
N ALA A 243 30.30 3.50 14.19
CA ALA A 243 31.23 4.37 14.93
C ALA A 243 32.38 3.55 15.55
N LYS A 244 33.51 4.19 15.84
CA LYS A 244 34.65 3.48 16.50
C LYS A 244 34.15 2.81 17.78
N LYS A 245 34.40 1.50 17.90
CA LYS A 245 34.06 0.62 19.05
C LYS A 245 32.55 0.31 19.20
N ASP A 246 31.71 0.57 18.21
CA ASP A 246 30.33 0.11 18.17
C ASP A 246 30.14 -0.89 17.01
N PHE A 247 29.29 -1.88 17.17
CA PHE A 247 28.89 -2.78 16.08
C PHE A 247 27.66 -2.27 15.33
N ARG A 248 26.93 -1.32 15.93
CA ARG A 248 25.74 -0.70 15.35
C ARG A 248 26.13 0.38 14.34
N THR A 249 25.42 0.42 13.23
CA THR A 249 25.75 1.26 12.07
C THR A 249 24.83 2.49 11.93
N ASN A 250 23.99 2.75 12.94
CA ASN A 250 22.99 3.81 12.88
C ASN A 250 23.63 5.19 12.75
N TYR A 251 23.24 5.95 11.75
CA TYR A 251 23.69 7.31 11.51
C TYR A 251 23.45 8.25 12.72
N SER A 252 22.32 8.05 13.43
CA SER A 252 21.95 8.85 14.61
C SER A 252 22.92 8.75 15.80
N ILE A 253 23.75 7.69 15.84
CA ILE A 253 24.75 7.48 16.90
C ILE A 253 26.21 7.70 16.41
N GLY A 254 26.36 8.50 15.31
CA GLY A 254 27.68 8.91 14.81
C GLY A 254 28.32 7.98 13.80
N GLY A 255 27.57 7.06 13.21
CA GLY A 255 28.02 6.24 12.09
C GLY A 255 28.31 7.07 10.83
N GLY A 256 29.28 6.66 10.03
CA GLY A 256 29.59 7.27 8.74
C GLY A 256 28.60 6.82 7.65
N VAL A 257 28.38 7.67 6.64
CA VAL A 257 27.56 7.34 5.46
C VAL A 257 28.32 7.64 4.18
N LYS A 258 28.15 6.79 3.16
CA LYS A 258 28.71 7.00 1.81
C LYS A 258 27.84 6.34 0.74
N LYS A 259 28.00 6.77 -0.51
CA LYS A 259 27.38 6.09 -1.67
C LYS A 259 27.79 4.64 -1.73
N PHE A 260 26.88 3.78 -2.17
CA PHE A 260 27.13 2.37 -2.40
C PHE A 260 26.53 1.94 -3.74
N LYS A 261 27.21 1.04 -4.45
CA LYS A 261 26.72 0.46 -5.70
C LYS A 261 26.17 -0.94 -5.42
N LEU A 262 24.88 -1.13 -5.65
CA LEU A 262 24.23 -2.43 -5.50
C LEU A 262 24.68 -3.42 -6.57
N THR A 263 24.69 -4.71 -6.19
CA THR A 263 24.60 -5.81 -7.15
C THR A 263 23.17 -6.01 -7.59
N LYS A 264 22.95 -6.68 -8.72
CA LYS A 264 21.57 -7.04 -9.18
C LYS A 264 20.82 -7.88 -8.14
N GLU A 265 21.52 -8.80 -7.48
CA GLU A 265 20.96 -9.61 -6.39
C GLU A 265 20.46 -8.76 -5.22
N MET A 266 21.26 -7.83 -4.72
CA MET A 266 20.86 -6.92 -3.64
C MET A 266 19.69 -6.02 -4.03
N GLU A 267 19.67 -5.54 -5.27
CA GLU A 267 18.57 -4.75 -5.80
C GLU A 267 17.28 -5.55 -5.80
N GLN A 268 17.33 -6.80 -6.28
CA GLN A 268 16.16 -7.67 -6.31
C GLN A 268 15.67 -8.02 -4.90
N ILE A 269 16.59 -8.38 -3.99
CA ILE A 269 16.25 -8.62 -2.58
C ILE A 269 15.52 -7.43 -1.97
N ALA A 270 15.98 -6.20 -2.22
CA ALA A 270 15.35 -5.01 -1.68
C ALA A 270 13.94 -4.78 -2.25
N LYS A 271 13.75 -4.98 -3.55
CA LYS A 271 12.44 -4.88 -4.22
C LYS A 271 11.47 -5.94 -3.69
N ASP A 272 11.91 -7.19 -3.60
CA ASP A 272 11.10 -8.30 -3.10
C ASP A 272 10.75 -8.13 -1.60
N SER A 273 11.66 -7.55 -0.82
CA SER A 273 11.39 -7.22 0.58
C SER A 273 10.30 -6.17 0.72
N ALA A 274 10.34 -5.09 -0.06
CA ALA A 274 9.30 -4.07 -0.06
C ALA A 274 7.94 -4.65 -0.47
N LYS A 275 7.93 -5.53 -1.47
CA LYS A 275 6.74 -6.25 -1.91
C LYS A 275 6.20 -7.18 -0.84
N ALA A 276 7.06 -7.95 -0.17
CA ALA A 276 6.66 -8.91 0.86
C ALA A 276 5.96 -8.24 2.05
N VAL A 277 6.43 -7.06 2.48
CA VAL A 277 5.80 -6.29 3.58
C VAL A 277 4.74 -5.30 3.08
N ASP A 278 4.41 -5.33 1.80
CA ASP A 278 3.41 -4.47 1.17
C ASP A 278 3.64 -2.96 1.39
N ALA A 279 4.89 -2.53 1.42
CA ALA A 279 5.24 -1.14 1.66
C ALA A 279 5.36 -0.35 0.35
N THR A 280 4.62 0.77 0.25
CA THR A 280 4.74 1.70 -0.87
C THR A 280 6.06 2.47 -0.83
N TRP A 281 6.52 2.87 0.36
CA TRP A 281 7.82 3.50 0.56
C TRP A 281 8.48 2.93 1.80
N CYS A 282 9.63 2.28 1.63
CA CYS A 282 10.38 1.74 2.74
C CYS A 282 11.89 1.91 2.55
N ALA A 283 12.63 1.61 3.60
CA ALA A 283 14.07 1.35 3.51
C ALA A 283 14.37 -0.07 3.95
N VAL A 284 15.08 -0.80 3.11
CA VAL A 284 15.59 -2.14 3.38
C VAL A 284 17.04 -2.03 3.83
N ASP A 285 17.35 -2.56 4.98
CA ASP A 285 18.71 -2.60 5.53
C ASP A 285 19.32 -3.98 5.29
N LEU A 286 20.36 -4.04 4.46
CA LEU A 286 21.12 -5.25 4.17
C LEU A 286 22.46 -5.24 4.87
N ILE A 287 22.82 -6.40 5.43
CA ILE A 287 24.18 -6.65 5.91
C ILE A 287 24.89 -7.64 4.96
N ILE A 288 26.16 -7.43 4.67
CA ILE A 288 26.93 -8.29 3.79
C ILE A 288 27.93 -9.07 4.63
N ASP A 289 27.79 -10.38 4.67
CA ASP A 289 28.74 -11.24 5.35
C ASP A 289 30.16 -11.05 4.77
N LYS A 290 31.11 -10.64 5.59
CA LYS A 290 32.48 -10.36 5.17
C LYS A 290 33.18 -11.58 4.61
N ASN A 291 32.81 -12.81 5.03
CA ASN A 291 33.42 -14.06 4.65
C ASN A 291 32.83 -14.65 3.37
N THR A 292 31.50 -14.77 3.33
CA THR A 292 30.74 -15.40 2.23
C THR A 292 30.31 -14.42 1.15
N LYS A 293 30.34 -13.10 1.42
CA LYS A 293 29.82 -12.01 0.57
C LYS A 293 28.32 -12.06 0.33
N LYS A 294 27.61 -12.93 1.01
CA LYS A 294 26.14 -13.02 0.89
C LYS A 294 25.45 -11.87 1.61
N PRO A 295 24.44 -11.25 0.99
CA PRO A 295 23.59 -10.26 1.63
C PRO A 295 22.51 -10.93 2.51
N TYR A 296 22.20 -10.30 3.64
CA TYR A 296 21.11 -10.68 4.54
C TYR A 296 20.32 -9.44 4.92
N ILE A 297 18.96 -9.57 5.00
CA ILE A 297 18.07 -8.49 5.39
C ILE A 297 18.08 -8.39 6.92
N LEU A 298 18.42 -7.21 7.45
CA LEU A 298 18.34 -6.93 8.89
C LEU A 298 17.01 -6.40 9.33
N GLU A 299 16.41 -5.51 8.54
CA GLU A 299 15.10 -4.91 8.79
C GLU A 299 14.52 -4.28 7.52
N VAL A 300 13.20 -4.11 7.50
CA VAL A 300 12.50 -3.24 6.56
C VAL A 300 11.83 -2.14 7.37
N ASN A 301 12.15 -0.89 7.05
CA ASN A 301 11.65 0.28 7.77
C ASN A 301 10.56 0.98 6.95
N GLY A 302 9.30 0.95 7.42
CA GLY A 302 8.15 1.54 6.76
C GLY A 302 8.04 3.08 6.88
N SER A 303 8.91 3.70 7.70
CA SER A 303 8.96 5.17 7.88
C SER A 303 10.41 5.69 7.84
N PRO A 304 11.12 5.51 6.71
CA PRO A 304 12.55 5.78 6.67
C PRO A 304 12.87 7.27 6.75
N GLY A 305 13.91 7.62 7.53
CA GLY A 305 14.46 8.98 7.53
C GLY A 305 15.26 9.27 6.26
N THR A 306 15.19 10.50 5.76
CA THR A 306 15.79 10.87 4.47
C THR A 306 17.09 11.67 4.57
N LYS A 307 17.45 12.20 5.75
CA LYS A 307 18.62 13.07 5.92
C LYS A 307 19.93 12.38 5.53
N GLY A 308 20.27 11.28 6.18
CA GLY A 308 21.56 10.59 5.95
C GLY A 308 21.73 10.09 4.51
N ILE A 309 20.67 9.55 3.90
CA ILE A 309 20.76 9.06 2.52
C ILE A 309 20.85 10.20 1.50
N THR A 310 20.19 11.34 1.77
CA THR A 310 20.33 12.55 0.93
C THR A 310 21.76 13.09 1.02
N GLU A 311 22.33 13.16 2.22
CA GLU A 311 23.72 13.60 2.42
C GLU A 311 24.72 12.66 1.74
N ALA A 312 24.55 11.35 1.89
CA ALA A 312 25.44 10.35 1.29
C ALA A 312 25.41 10.34 -0.24
N THR A 313 24.25 10.57 -0.83
CA THR A 313 24.03 10.36 -2.27
C THR A 313 24.00 11.67 -3.08
N GLY A 314 23.65 12.79 -2.44
CA GLY A 314 23.30 14.05 -3.11
C GLY A 314 21.96 14.02 -3.84
N LEU A 315 21.19 12.92 -3.74
CA LEU A 315 19.90 12.77 -4.41
C LEU A 315 18.79 13.45 -3.60
N PRO A 316 17.86 14.15 -4.25
CA PRO A 316 16.72 14.79 -3.58
C PRO A 316 15.63 13.75 -3.26
N VAL A 317 15.90 12.82 -2.32
CA VAL A 317 15.05 11.65 -2.05
C VAL A 317 13.61 12.03 -1.77
N VAL A 318 13.37 13.06 -0.96
CA VAL A 318 12.01 13.55 -0.68
C VAL A 318 11.30 14.01 -1.96
N LYS A 319 12.03 14.65 -2.89
CA LYS A 319 11.45 15.09 -4.16
C LYS A 319 11.03 13.89 -5.02
N ILE A 320 11.86 12.85 -5.08
CA ILE A 320 11.56 11.61 -5.83
C ILE A 320 10.32 10.93 -5.24
N VAL A 321 10.24 10.80 -3.91
CA VAL A 321 9.06 10.25 -3.23
C VAL A 321 7.80 11.07 -3.53
N LEU A 322 7.89 12.41 -3.48
CA LEU A 322 6.77 13.28 -3.80
C LEU A 322 6.32 13.15 -5.25
N ASP A 323 7.25 13.09 -6.21
CA ASP A 323 6.91 12.89 -7.62
C ASP A 323 6.13 11.58 -7.82
N TYR A 324 6.48 10.55 -7.05
CA TYR A 324 5.79 9.26 -7.05
C TYR A 324 4.39 9.33 -6.44
N ILE A 325 4.25 9.84 -5.21
CA ILE A 325 2.97 9.84 -4.48
C ILE A 325 1.97 10.87 -4.99
N LEU A 326 2.43 11.92 -5.68
CA LEU A 326 1.56 12.91 -6.31
C LEU A 326 1.01 12.43 -7.66
N ASN A 327 1.63 11.43 -8.27
CA ASN A 327 1.10 10.82 -9.49
C ASN A 327 -0.02 9.84 -9.14
N LYS A 328 -1.27 10.20 -9.48
CA LYS A 328 -2.47 9.38 -9.19
C LYS A 328 -2.42 7.98 -9.83
N GLU A 329 -1.65 7.77 -10.89
CA GLU A 329 -1.45 6.45 -11.48
C GLU A 329 -0.75 5.48 -10.52
N ASN A 330 -0.01 6.01 -9.52
CA ASN A 330 0.64 5.21 -8.49
C ASN A 330 -0.24 4.93 -7.26
N TRP A 331 -1.46 5.44 -7.21
CA TRP A 331 -2.29 5.27 -6.03
C TRP A 331 -2.87 3.87 -5.96
N THR A 332 -2.55 3.20 -4.88
CA THR A 332 -3.10 1.89 -4.51
C THR A 332 -3.97 2.04 -3.28
N TYR A 333 -4.83 1.08 -3.02
CA TYR A 333 -5.82 1.20 -1.97
C TYR A 333 -5.87 -0.10 -1.18
N PRO A 334 -6.00 -0.04 0.16
CA PRO A 334 -6.33 -1.21 0.95
C PRO A 334 -7.66 -1.81 0.48
N ASN A 335 -7.92 -3.04 0.84
CA ASN A 335 -9.04 -3.83 0.36
C ASN A 335 -10.37 -3.07 0.37
N ILE A 336 -10.94 -2.85 -0.82
CA ILE A 336 -12.27 -2.28 -0.96
C ILE A 336 -13.29 -3.40 -0.72
N SER A 337 -14.06 -3.29 0.35
CA SER A 337 -15.16 -4.21 0.59
C SER A 337 -16.38 -3.82 -0.24
N CYS A 338 -16.68 -4.62 -1.25
CA CYS A 338 -17.79 -4.43 -2.19
C CYS A 338 -18.94 -5.40 -1.93
N GLY A 339 -20.12 -5.07 -2.44
CA GLY A 339 -21.18 -6.03 -2.66
C GLY A 339 -20.98 -6.81 -3.97
N PHE A 340 -21.87 -7.77 -4.24
CA PHE A 340 -21.85 -8.51 -5.50
C PHE A 340 -22.29 -7.66 -6.72
N ARG A 341 -22.92 -6.49 -6.47
CA ARG A 341 -23.23 -5.43 -7.42
C ARG A 341 -22.80 -4.09 -6.89
N GLU A 342 -22.20 -3.29 -7.76
CA GLU A 342 -21.71 -1.94 -7.47
C GLU A 342 -21.95 -1.05 -8.69
N VAL A 343 -21.68 0.24 -8.57
CA VAL A 343 -21.76 1.18 -9.70
C VAL A 343 -20.33 1.49 -10.18
N ILE A 344 -20.14 1.43 -11.48
CA ILE A 344 -18.98 2.02 -12.16
C ILE A 344 -19.43 3.21 -12.99
N THR A 345 -18.66 4.29 -12.97
CA THR A 345 -18.93 5.46 -13.82
C THR A 345 -17.92 5.51 -14.95
N VAL A 346 -18.41 5.65 -16.18
CA VAL A 346 -17.57 5.97 -17.35
C VAL A 346 -17.61 7.48 -17.51
N PRO A 347 -16.50 8.22 -17.30
CA PRO A 347 -16.47 9.68 -17.40
C PRO A 347 -16.99 10.18 -18.74
N GLY A 348 -17.90 11.15 -18.71
CA GLY A 348 -18.54 11.72 -19.90
C GLY A 348 -19.64 10.85 -20.57
N VAL A 349 -19.87 9.65 -20.03
CA VAL A 349 -20.90 8.70 -20.52
C VAL A 349 -22.00 8.50 -19.50
N GLY A 350 -21.69 8.04 -18.28
CA GLY A 350 -22.66 7.78 -17.22
C GLY A 350 -22.31 6.60 -16.31
N ASP A 351 -23.28 6.25 -15.47
CA ASP A 351 -23.19 5.21 -14.48
C ASP A 351 -23.74 3.88 -14.99
N TYR A 352 -23.05 2.80 -14.63
CA TYR A 352 -23.42 1.43 -14.99
C TYR A 352 -23.43 0.54 -13.74
N VAL A 353 -24.56 -0.11 -13.48
CA VAL A 353 -24.59 -1.18 -12.48
C VAL A 353 -23.70 -2.32 -12.97
N CYS A 354 -22.76 -2.71 -12.15
CA CYS A 354 -21.73 -3.69 -12.47
C CYS A 354 -21.82 -4.89 -11.54
N LYS A 355 -21.94 -6.09 -12.09
CA LYS A 355 -21.74 -7.33 -11.31
C LYS A 355 -20.27 -7.54 -11.05
N MET A 356 -19.91 -7.74 -9.79
CA MET A 356 -18.56 -8.08 -9.34
C MET A 356 -18.35 -9.60 -9.46
N ASP A 357 -17.85 -10.08 -10.60
CA ASP A 357 -17.80 -11.50 -10.94
C ASP A 357 -16.43 -12.11 -10.62
N THR A 358 -16.30 -12.68 -9.42
CA THR A 358 -15.08 -13.36 -8.95
C THR A 358 -14.72 -14.61 -9.76
N GLY A 359 -15.67 -15.18 -10.51
CA GLY A 359 -15.45 -16.30 -11.45
C GLY A 359 -14.86 -15.87 -12.79
N ASN A 360 -15.00 -14.58 -13.15
CA ASN A 360 -14.57 -14.08 -14.46
C ASN A 360 -13.06 -13.83 -14.52
N GLY A 361 -12.32 -14.75 -15.10
CA GLY A 361 -10.87 -14.65 -15.37
C GLY A 361 -10.49 -13.92 -16.66
N GLY A 362 -11.46 -13.33 -17.38
CA GLY A 362 -11.23 -12.66 -18.66
C GLY A 362 -10.24 -11.50 -18.60
N LYS A 363 -9.69 -11.09 -19.77
CA LYS A 363 -8.69 -10.02 -19.88
C LYS A 363 -9.28 -8.62 -19.61
N ALA A 364 -10.58 -8.42 -19.87
CA ALA A 364 -11.22 -7.11 -19.83
C ALA A 364 -12.54 -7.15 -19.07
N LEU A 365 -12.87 -6.00 -18.46
CA LEU A 365 -14.20 -5.71 -17.93
C LEU A 365 -15.17 -5.50 -19.10
N SER A 366 -16.42 -6.00 -19.02
CA SER A 366 -17.40 -5.81 -20.07
C SER A 366 -18.36 -4.67 -19.70
N ILE A 367 -18.60 -3.75 -20.61
CA ILE A 367 -19.58 -2.66 -20.46
C ILE A 367 -20.55 -2.69 -21.64
N HIS A 368 -21.82 -2.40 -21.36
CA HIS A 368 -22.85 -2.29 -22.37
C HIS A 368 -22.54 -1.16 -23.36
N GLY A 369 -22.65 -1.48 -24.62
CA GLY A 369 -22.66 -0.56 -25.73
C GLY A 369 -23.23 -1.22 -26.97
N GLU A 370 -23.67 -0.40 -27.90
CA GLU A 370 -24.37 -0.82 -29.11
C GLU A 370 -23.54 -0.55 -30.35
N ASN A 371 -23.90 -1.17 -31.47
CA ASN A 371 -23.34 -0.91 -32.78
C ASN A 371 -21.80 -1.04 -32.85
N ALA A 372 -21.22 -1.89 -32.01
CA ALA A 372 -19.75 -2.06 -31.94
C ALA A 372 -19.22 -2.69 -33.24
N LYS A 373 -18.35 -1.98 -33.94
CA LYS A 373 -17.72 -2.40 -35.21
C LYS A 373 -16.22 -2.11 -35.21
N VAL A 374 -15.43 -3.09 -35.64
CA VAL A 374 -14.00 -2.90 -35.85
C VAL A 374 -13.77 -2.20 -37.18
N ASN A 375 -13.05 -1.07 -37.13
CA ASN A 375 -12.63 -0.31 -38.30
C ASN A 375 -11.11 -0.11 -38.24
N GLY A 376 -10.37 -1.01 -38.89
CA GLY A 376 -8.92 -1.07 -38.84
C GLY A 376 -8.40 -1.29 -37.41
N LYS A 377 -7.67 -0.31 -36.86
CA LYS A 377 -7.11 -0.37 -35.50
C LYS A 377 -8.05 0.22 -34.43
N TYR A 378 -9.28 0.57 -34.81
CA TYR A 378 -10.21 1.26 -33.94
C TYR A 378 -11.50 0.45 -33.78
N LEU A 379 -12.11 0.56 -32.60
CA LEU A 379 -13.46 0.14 -32.29
C LEU A 379 -14.37 1.36 -32.34
N GLU A 380 -15.38 1.34 -33.19
CA GLU A 380 -16.46 2.33 -33.26
C GLU A 380 -17.70 1.72 -32.60
N TYR A 381 -18.37 2.44 -31.73
CA TYR A 381 -19.49 1.94 -30.93
C TYR A 381 -20.31 3.09 -30.34
N GLU A 382 -21.48 2.77 -29.78
CA GLU A 382 -22.35 3.72 -29.12
C GLU A 382 -22.52 3.37 -27.63
N MET A 383 -22.55 4.38 -26.78
CA MET A 383 -22.88 4.29 -25.35
C MET A 383 -23.80 5.46 -24.98
N ASN A 384 -24.92 5.17 -24.34
CA ASN A 384 -25.92 6.19 -23.95
C ASN A 384 -26.28 7.15 -25.09
N GLY A 385 -26.49 6.61 -26.31
CA GLY A 385 -26.87 7.38 -27.49
C GLY A 385 -25.78 8.28 -28.08
N LYS A 386 -24.54 8.13 -27.68
CA LYS A 386 -23.39 8.87 -28.23
C LYS A 386 -22.39 7.91 -28.88
N SER A 387 -21.86 8.31 -30.03
CA SER A 387 -20.87 7.54 -30.77
C SER A 387 -19.46 7.79 -30.23
N TYR A 388 -18.66 6.73 -30.14
CA TYR A 388 -17.28 6.74 -29.68
C TYR A 388 -16.38 5.99 -30.66
N LYS A 389 -15.09 6.32 -30.64
CA LYS A 389 -14.05 5.67 -31.43
C LYS A 389 -12.78 5.58 -30.60
N ASP A 390 -12.38 4.36 -30.23
CA ASP A 390 -11.19 4.11 -29.43
C ASP A 390 -10.23 3.12 -30.10
N LYS A 391 -8.94 3.29 -29.82
CA LYS A 391 -7.92 2.40 -30.33
C LYS A 391 -8.00 1.03 -29.65
N ILE A 392 -8.03 -0.03 -30.44
CA ILE A 392 -7.94 -1.42 -29.97
C ILE A 392 -6.51 -1.67 -29.50
N VAL A 393 -6.37 -2.22 -28.28
CA VAL A 393 -5.06 -2.54 -27.68
C VAL A 393 -4.80 -4.04 -27.60
N ASP A 394 -5.85 -4.87 -27.55
CA ASP A 394 -5.76 -6.33 -27.47
C ASP A 394 -7.10 -6.96 -27.88
N TYR A 395 -7.17 -8.27 -27.87
CA TYR A 395 -8.37 -9.06 -28.08
C TYR A 395 -8.53 -10.11 -26.97
N SER A 396 -9.77 -10.42 -26.62
CA SER A 396 -10.14 -11.54 -25.75
C SER A 396 -11.01 -12.52 -26.50
N ASN A 397 -10.86 -13.80 -26.21
CA ASN A 397 -11.59 -14.88 -26.85
C ASN A 397 -12.44 -15.64 -25.82
N PRO A 398 -13.50 -15.00 -25.25
CA PRO A 398 -14.36 -15.70 -24.32
C PRO A 398 -15.16 -16.80 -25.03
N VAL A 399 -15.32 -17.93 -24.36
CA VAL A 399 -16.24 -18.98 -24.77
C VAL A 399 -17.62 -18.63 -24.24
N VAL A 400 -18.60 -18.53 -25.12
CA VAL A 400 -20.00 -18.25 -24.78
C VAL A 400 -20.86 -19.35 -25.37
N GLY A 401 -21.32 -20.30 -24.55
CA GLY A 401 -21.91 -21.54 -25.03
C GLY A 401 -20.84 -22.40 -25.70
N GLU A 402 -21.08 -22.83 -26.96
CA GLU A 402 -20.15 -23.60 -27.78
C GLU A 402 -19.28 -22.72 -28.71
N GLU A 403 -19.51 -21.42 -28.73
CA GLU A 403 -18.80 -20.48 -29.64
C GLU A 403 -17.69 -19.71 -28.94
N THR A 404 -16.56 -19.57 -29.63
CA THR A 404 -15.48 -18.67 -29.24
C THR A 404 -15.66 -17.32 -29.95
N LEU A 405 -15.87 -16.27 -29.21
CA LEU A 405 -16.08 -14.92 -29.75
C LEU A 405 -14.79 -14.10 -29.62
N GLU A 406 -14.34 -13.53 -30.72
CA GLU A 406 -13.26 -12.54 -30.68
C GLU A 406 -13.82 -11.16 -30.27
N ARG A 407 -13.33 -10.63 -29.13
CA ARG A 407 -13.79 -9.35 -28.60
C ARG A 407 -12.64 -8.35 -28.51
N PRO A 408 -12.74 -7.20 -29.18
CA PRO A 408 -11.73 -6.16 -29.08
C PRO A 408 -11.68 -5.58 -27.66
N ILE A 409 -10.48 -5.24 -27.20
CA ILE A 409 -10.20 -4.58 -25.93
C ILE A 409 -9.71 -3.17 -26.22
N ILE A 410 -10.33 -2.20 -25.56
CA ILE A 410 -9.96 -0.80 -25.54
C ILE A 410 -9.59 -0.39 -24.12
N LEU A 411 -8.96 0.77 -23.92
CA LEU A 411 -8.68 1.33 -22.60
C LEU A 411 -9.67 2.46 -22.30
N LYS A 412 -10.27 2.39 -21.11
CA LYS A 412 -11.16 3.43 -20.59
C LYS A 412 -10.75 3.83 -19.18
N ASP A 413 -10.88 5.11 -18.89
CA ASP A 413 -10.84 5.58 -17.52
C ASP A 413 -12.20 5.34 -16.89
N LEU A 414 -12.21 4.78 -15.68
CA LEU A 414 -13.42 4.49 -14.91
C LEU A 414 -13.34 5.17 -13.56
N ILE A 415 -14.50 5.50 -12.97
CA ILE A 415 -14.60 5.90 -11.57
C ILE A 415 -15.29 4.76 -10.82
N PHE A 416 -14.65 4.32 -9.74
CA PHE A 416 -15.17 3.27 -8.86
C PHE A 416 -14.96 3.65 -7.40
N ALA A 417 -15.99 3.57 -6.57
CA ALA A 417 -15.94 3.97 -5.16
C ALA A 417 -15.34 5.39 -4.95
N GLY A 418 -15.66 6.31 -5.87
CA GLY A 418 -15.16 7.69 -5.86
C GLY A 418 -13.73 7.88 -6.34
N LYS A 419 -13.09 6.85 -6.94
CA LYS A 419 -11.72 6.87 -7.42
C LYS A 419 -11.65 6.78 -8.93
N LEU A 420 -10.79 7.58 -9.53
CA LEU A 420 -10.43 7.43 -10.92
C LEU A 420 -9.49 6.22 -11.07
N VAL A 421 -9.88 5.26 -11.89
CA VAL A 421 -9.11 4.09 -12.28
C VAL A 421 -8.73 4.26 -13.75
N PRO A 422 -7.52 4.72 -14.06
CA PRO A 422 -7.15 5.02 -15.42
C PRO A 422 -6.86 3.74 -16.23
N LYS A 423 -7.05 3.83 -17.54
CA LYS A 423 -6.64 2.80 -18.53
C LYS A 423 -7.11 1.40 -18.19
N VAL A 424 -8.37 1.24 -17.77
CA VAL A 424 -8.96 -0.08 -17.52
C VAL A 424 -9.21 -0.77 -18.86
N PRO A 425 -8.75 -2.03 -19.04
CA PRO A 425 -9.11 -2.84 -20.20
C PRO A 425 -10.60 -3.13 -20.21
N VAL A 426 -11.29 -2.70 -21.27
CA VAL A 426 -12.76 -2.81 -21.42
C VAL A 426 -13.09 -3.44 -22.77
N SER A 427 -14.05 -4.35 -22.78
CA SER A 427 -14.74 -4.83 -24.00
C SER A 427 -16.14 -4.24 -24.04
N ILE A 428 -16.50 -3.60 -25.14
CA ILE A 428 -17.85 -3.10 -25.40
C ILE A 428 -18.68 -4.24 -25.96
N VAL A 429 -19.78 -4.55 -25.30
CA VAL A 429 -20.63 -5.71 -25.60
C VAL A 429 -22.08 -5.32 -25.44
N ASP A 430 -22.98 -5.79 -26.33
CA ASP A 430 -24.41 -5.65 -26.08
C ASP A 430 -24.80 -6.51 -24.87
N ARG A 431 -25.32 -5.85 -23.85
CA ARG A 431 -25.73 -6.45 -22.58
C ARG A 431 -27.19 -6.20 -22.22
N LYS A 432 -28.02 -5.83 -23.20
CA LYS A 432 -29.47 -5.58 -22.99
C LYS A 432 -30.18 -6.75 -22.32
N GLU A 433 -29.85 -7.97 -22.73
CA GLU A 433 -30.42 -9.23 -22.23
C GLU A 433 -29.64 -9.80 -21.01
N LYS A 434 -28.69 -9.05 -20.44
CA LYS A 434 -27.89 -9.53 -19.30
C LYS A 434 -28.39 -8.91 -18.00
N SER A 435 -28.14 -9.58 -16.88
CA SER A 435 -28.57 -9.14 -15.54
C SER A 435 -28.02 -7.80 -15.09
N THR A 436 -26.94 -7.32 -15.70
CA THR A 436 -26.32 -6.02 -15.42
C THR A 436 -25.66 -5.46 -16.68
N PRO A 437 -25.71 -4.11 -16.85
CA PRO A 437 -25.06 -3.45 -17.99
C PRO A 437 -23.52 -3.50 -17.94
N ALA A 438 -22.91 -3.84 -16.80
CA ALA A 438 -21.47 -4.05 -16.70
C ALA A 438 -21.14 -5.32 -15.92
N LEU A 439 -19.95 -5.88 -16.21
CA LEU A 439 -19.42 -7.08 -15.58
C LEU A 439 -17.93 -6.92 -15.30
N ALA A 440 -17.58 -6.80 -14.03
CA ALA A 440 -16.18 -6.75 -13.61
C ALA A 440 -15.54 -8.14 -13.65
N ASN A 441 -14.26 -8.16 -13.91
CA ASN A 441 -13.43 -9.37 -13.91
C ASN A 441 -12.46 -9.38 -12.72
N ARG A 442 -11.83 -10.52 -12.45
CA ARG A 442 -10.85 -10.67 -11.36
C ARG A 442 -9.71 -9.65 -11.48
N LYS A 443 -9.19 -9.39 -12.68
CA LYS A 443 -8.10 -8.43 -12.89
C LYS A 443 -8.48 -7.00 -12.45
N PHE A 444 -9.71 -6.57 -12.71
CA PHE A 444 -10.20 -5.28 -12.24
C PHE A 444 -10.32 -5.27 -10.70
N MET A 445 -10.81 -6.36 -10.12
CA MET A 445 -10.95 -6.47 -8.67
C MET A 445 -9.59 -6.53 -7.96
N ASP A 446 -8.66 -7.34 -8.46
CA ASP A 446 -7.28 -7.41 -7.94
C ASP A 446 -6.59 -6.05 -8.00
N ARG A 447 -6.79 -5.35 -9.11
CA ARG A 447 -6.28 -4.00 -9.30
C ARG A 447 -6.66 -3.03 -8.20
N LEU A 448 -7.78 -3.21 -7.57
CA LEU A 448 -8.32 -2.33 -6.54
C LEU A 448 -8.32 -2.99 -5.15
N GLY A 449 -7.75 -4.17 -5.01
CA GLY A 449 -7.80 -4.92 -3.76
C GLY A 449 -9.24 -5.19 -3.30
N ILE A 450 -10.14 -5.55 -4.24
CA ILE A 450 -11.56 -5.71 -3.94
C ILE A 450 -11.84 -7.05 -3.29
N THR A 451 -12.52 -7.01 -2.14
CA THR A 451 -13.17 -8.17 -1.51
C THR A 451 -14.67 -8.10 -1.75
N VAL A 452 -15.28 -9.16 -2.30
CA VAL A 452 -16.71 -9.18 -2.62
C VAL A 452 -17.50 -9.91 -1.53
N SER A 453 -18.51 -9.21 -0.98
CA SER A 453 -19.52 -9.80 -0.10
C SER A 453 -20.69 -10.32 -0.95
N PRO A 454 -20.95 -11.63 -1.00
CA PRO A 454 -22.00 -12.19 -1.84
C PRO A 454 -23.43 -11.86 -1.37
N SER A 455 -23.58 -11.44 -0.11
CA SER A 455 -24.87 -11.13 0.51
C SER A 455 -25.23 -9.66 0.50
N LYS A 456 -24.41 -8.79 -0.10
CA LYS A 456 -24.61 -7.33 -0.10
C LYS A 456 -24.50 -6.75 -1.50
N ALA A 457 -25.25 -5.66 -1.77
CA ALA A 457 -25.11 -4.86 -2.98
C ALA A 457 -24.88 -3.40 -2.59
N PHE A 458 -24.23 -2.65 -3.49
CA PHE A 458 -23.92 -1.23 -3.35
C PHE A 458 -23.27 -0.85 -2.02
N LYS A 459 -22.32 -1.68 -1.58
CA LYS A 459 -21.60 -1.48 -0.32
C LYS A 459 -20.52 -0.40 -0.44
N ALA A 460 -19.80 -0.38 -1.57
CA ALA A 460 -18.75 0.59 -1.84
C ALA A 460 -19.22 1.80 -2.63
N THR A 461 -20.37 1.69 -3.31
CA THR A 461 -20.96 2.73 -4.14
C THR A 461 -22.41 2.98 -3.76
N SER A 462 -23.00 4.08 -4.22
CA SER A 462 -24.44 4.36 -4.09
C SER A 462 -25.12 4.36 -5.44
N PHE A 463 -26.33 3.87 -5.49
CA PHE A 463 -27.15 3.86 -6.70
C PHE A 463 -28.51 4.47 -6.39
N ASP A 464 -28.83 5.59 -7.04
CA ASP A 464 -30.09 6.33 -6.86
C ASP A 464 -31.10 6.04 -7.98
N GLY A 465 -30.82 5.11 -8.89
CA GLY A 465 -31.63 4.77 -10.04
C GLY A 465 -32.67 3.68 -9.71
N GLY A 466 -33.94 3.96 -9.99
CA GLY A 466 -35.08 3.19 -9.53
C GLY A 466 -35.28 1.76 -10.08
N GLU A 467 -34.41 1.25 -10.98
CA GLU A 467 -34.59 -0.09 -11.55
C GLU A 467 -33.86 -1.21 -10.77
N TYR A 468 -33.00 -0.87 -9.81
CA TYR A 468 -32.25 -1.84 -9.02
C TYR A 468 -32.34 -1.50 -7.54
N SER A 469 -33.48 -1.81 -6.90
CA SER A 469 -33.50 -1.80 -5.43
C SER A 469 -32.52 -2.85 -4.88
N VAL A 470 -32.00 -2.64 -3.68
CA VAL A 470 -31.11 -3.64 -3.03
C VAL A 470 -31.83 -4.97 -2.87
N GLU A 471 -33.15 -4.94 -2.63
CA GLU A 471 -34.00 -6.13 -2.47
C GLU A 471 -34.19 -6.87 -3.81
N ASP A 472 -34.50 -6.18 -4.89
CA ASP A 472 -34.61 -6.76 -6.23
C ASP A 472 -33.25 -7.33 -6.72
N SER A 473 -32.16 -6.66 -6.38
CA SER A 473 -30.81 -7.10 -6.69
C SER A 473 -30.44 -8.42 -6.01
N ILE A 474 -30.83 -8.60 -4.75
CA ILE A 474 -30.59 -9.84 -4.00
C ILE A 474 -31.48 -10.96 -4.54
N GLY A 475 -32.76 -10.72 -4.77
CA GLY A 475 -33.70 -11.69 -5.29
C GLY A 475 -33.30 -12.24 -6.66
N ASN A 476 -32.90 -11.37 -7.59
CA ASN A 476 -32.46 -11.76 -8.92
C ASN A 476 -31.10 -12.49 -8.92
N ALA A 477 -30.19 -12.14 -8.00
CA ALA A 477 -28.89 -12.79 -7.90
C ALA A 477 -28.97 -14.21 -7.31
N MET A 478 -29.98 -14.47 -6.48
CA MET A 478 -30.16 -15.77 -5.80
C MET A 478 -31.05 -16.74 -6.62
N GLY A 479 -31.26 -16.48 -7.91
CA GLY A 479 -31.99 -17.39 -8.80
C GLY A 479 -33.46 -17.60 -8.42
N GLY A 480 -34.11 -16.59 -7.85
CA GLY A 480 -35.52 -16.67 -7.50
C GLY A 480 -35.83 -17.40 -6.19
N ILE A 481 -34.83 -17.66 -5.34
CA ILE A 481 -35.05 -18.16 -3.97
C ILE A 481 -35.80 -17.06 -3.21
N LYS A 482 -37.09 -17.23 -3.02
CA LYS A 482 -37.88 -16.38 -2.14
C LYS A 482 -37.52 -16.72 -0.69
N PHE A 483 -36.92 -15.79 0.02
CA PHE A 483 -36.86 -15.86 1.47
C PHE A 483 -38.26 -15.48 1.99
N GLU A 484 -38.98 -16.42 2.56
CA GLU A 484 -40.13 -16.08 3.38
C GLU A 484 -39.64 -15.20 4.56
N LYS A 485 -40.39 -14.13 4.82
CA LYS A 485 -40.07 -13.14 5.86
C LYS A 485 -40.12 -13.73 7.25
#